data_c674fcabdaa072dbf94466b40fc944e6
#
_entry.id   c674fcabdaa072dbf94466b40fc944e6
#
_cell.length_a   1.000
_cell.length_b   1.000
_cell.length_c   1.000
_cell.angle_alpha   90.00
_cell.angle_beta   90.00
_cell.angle_gamma   90.00
#
_symmetry.space_group_name_H-M   'P 1'
#
loop_
_entity.id
_entity.type
_entity.pdbx_description
1 polymer ?
#
loop_
_entity_poly.entity_id
_entity_poly.type
_entity_poly.pdbx_seq_one_letter_code
_entity_poly.pdbx_strand_id
1 'polypeptide(L)'
;MKLIILAAGYATRLYPLTLNQPKPLLPVAGKPMVDHVLASLGAIDAIDEAFIVTNEKFAGHFEAWAGRRDSSGFAPPVRVVNDHSTGDDNKLGAIGDLHLVLKTQGIDDDVIVVAGDNL
;
A
#
# COMPACT_ATOMS: atom_id res chain seq x y z
N MET A 1 -15.50 -3.37 -7.08
CA MET A 1 -14.09 -3.65 -7.41
C MET A 1 -13.17 -3.19 -6.30
N LYS A 2 -12.22 -3.98 -5.91
CA LYS A 2 -11.27 -3.66 -4.86
C LYS A 2 -9.90 -3.32 -5.46
N LEU A 3 -9.21 -2.38 -4.83
CA LEU A 3 -7.84 -2.02 -5.20
C LEU A 3 -6.91 -2.64 -4.15
N ILE A 4 -5.86 -3.32 -4.60
CA ILE A 4 -4.83 -3.87 -3.71
C ILE A 4 -3.50 -3.22 -4.06
N ILE A 5 -2.89 -2.56 -3.08
CA ILE A 5 -1.61 -1.88 -3.23
C ILE A 5 -0.57 -2.71 -2.49
N LEU A 6 0.43 -3.21 -3.20
CA LEU A 6 1.50 -4.01 -2.62
C LEU A 6 2.63 -3.08 -2.16
N ALA A 7 2.87 -3.03 -0.86
CA ALA A 7 3.80 -2.09 -0.25
C ALA A 7 4.63 -2.73 0.87
N ALA A 8 4.84 -4.05 0.81
CA ALA A 8 5.56 -4.78 1.86
C ALA A 8 7.08 -4.88 1.62
N GLY A 9 7.59 -4.36 0.50
CA GLY A 9 9.01 -4.39 0.21
C GLY A 9 9.81 -3.44 1.09
N TYR A 10 11.09 -3.75 1.28
CA TYR A 10 11.97 -2.96 2.15
C TYR A 10 12.77 -1.91 1.39
N ALA A 11 12.80 -1.95 0.04
CA ALA A 11 13.47 -0.98 -0.82
C ALA A 11 14.92 -0.72 -0.39
N THR A 12 15.68 -1.79 -0.15
CA THR A 12 17.06 -1.68 0.37
C THR A 12 18.00 -0.93 -0.58
N ARG A 13 17.67 -0.88 -1.87
CA ARG A 13 18.45 -0.13 -2.86
C ARG A 13 18.44 1.37 -2.61
N LEU A 14 17.47 1.87 -1.85
CA LEU A 14 17.32 3.29 -1.55
C LEU A 14 17.85 3.68 -0.18
N TYR A 15 18.49 2.74 0.55
CA TYR A 15 19.08 3.07 1.84
C TYR A 15 20.10 4.21 1.67
N PRO A 16 20.15 5.19 2.60
CA PRO A 16 19.39 5.23 3.85
C PRO A 16 18.00 5.85 3.78
N LEU A 17 17.50 6.26 2.61
CA LEU A 17 16.22 6.96 2.49
C LEU A 17 15.05 6.11 3.01
N THR A 18 15.09 4.79 2.79
CA THR A 18 14.02 3.88 3.18
C THR A 18 14.33 3.10 4.45
N LEU A 19 15.39 3.45 5.17
CA LEU A 19 15.76 2.74 6.40
C LEU A 19 14.68 2.89 7.48
N ASN A 20 14.13 4.10 7.62
CA ASN A 20 13.14 4.44 8.64
C ASN A 20 11.79 4.83 8.04
N GLN A 21 11.63 4.73 6.74
CA GLN A 21 10.40 5.14 6.06
C GLN A 21 10.22 4.30 4.80
N PRO A 22 9.01 3.76 4.54
CA PRO A 22 8.77 2.95 3.36
C PRO A 22 8.76 3.83 2.10
N LYS A 23 9.22 3.25 0.97
CA LYS A 23 9.29 3.97 -0.30
C LYS A 23 7.97 4.64 -0.70
N PRO A 24 6.79 3.96 -0.59
CA PRO A 24 5.53 4.59 -0.98
C PRO A 24 5.15 5.83 -0.18
N LEU A 25 5.74 6.04 1.00
CA LEU A 25 5.50 7.22 1.82
C LEU A 25 6.55 8.31 1.66
N LEU A 26 7.59 8.08 0.84
CA LEU A 26 8.56 9.13 0.53
C LEU A 26 7.88 10.25 -0.27
N PRO A 27 8.19 11.52 0.06
CA PRO A 27 7.53 12.62 -0.63
C PRO A 27 8.01 12.78 -2.08
N VAL A 28 7.06 13.02 -2.97
CA VAL A 28 7.30 13.34 -4.38
C VAL A 28 6.38 14.52 -4.69
N ALA A 29 6.95 15.62 -5.16
CA ALA A 29 6.19 16.83 -5.48
C ALA A 29 5.27 17.26 -4.32
N GLY A 30 5.79 17.21 -3.09
CA GLY A 30 5.12 17.72 -1.91
C GLY A 30 4.15 16.78 -1.21
N LYS A 31 3.96 15.54 -1.70
CA LYS A 31 3.09 14.56 -1.04
C LYS A 31 3.63 13.14 -1.19
N PRO A 32 3.23 12.20 -0.32
CA PRO A 32 3.70 10.81 -0.41
C PRO A 32 3.47 10.21 -1.79
N MET A 33 4.40 9.37 -2.23
CA MET A 33 4.33 8.71 -3.53
C MET A 33 3.01 7.95 -3.72
N VAL A 34 2.54 7.26 -2.67
CA VAL A 34 1.29 6.50 -2.72
C VAL A 34 0.07 7.39 -3.00
N ASP A 35 0.08 8.65 -2.57
CA ASP A 35 -1.01 9.57 -2.87
C ASP A 35 -1.11 9.87 -4.36
N HIS A 36 0.03 9.93 -5.06
CA HIS A 36 0.04 10.08 -6.51
C HIS A 36 -0.54 8.84 -7.20
N VAL A 37 -0.19 7.64 -6.70
CA VAL A 37 -0.74 6.38 -7.22
C VAL A 37 -2.26 6.37 -7.06
N LEU A 38 -2.76 6.70 -5.88
CA LEU A 38 -4.20 6.74 -5.62
C LEU A 38 -4.90 7.78 -6.48
N ALA A 39 -4.31 8.96 -6.64
CA ALA A 39 -4.90 10.02 -7.46
C ALA A 39 -5.05 9.58 -8.93
N SER A 40 -4.08 8.82 -9.45
CA SER A 40 -4.15 8.31 -10.82
C SER A 40 -5.28 7.30 -11.01
N LEU A 41 -5.74 6.67 -9.93
CA LEU A 41 -6.82 5.67 -9.95
C LEU A 41 -8.16 6.24 -9.51
N GLY A 42 -8.20 7.50 -9.08
CA GLY A 42 -9.40 8.12 -8.53
C GLY A 42 -10.54 8.29 -9.54
N ALA A 43 -10.23 8.25 -10.84
CA ALA A 43 -11.25 8.33 -11.90
C ALA A 43 -11.97 7.00 -12.14
N ILE A 44 -11.53 5.91 -11.51
CA ILE A 44 -12.18 4.59 -11.69
C ILE A 44 -13.28 4.47 -10.67
N ASP A 45 -14.51 4.78 -11.09
CA ASP A 45 -15.69 4.80 -10.19
C ASP A 45 -16.03 3.43 -9.61
N ALA A 46 -15.64 2.36 -10.27
CA ALA A 46 -15.93 1.00 -9.82
C ALA A 46 -15.14 0.59 -8.56
N ILE A 47 -14.06 1.30 -8.22
CA ILE A 47 -13.30 1.00 -7.01
C ILE A 47 -14.05 1.54 -5.80
N ASP A 48 -14.41 0.66 -4.88
CA ASP A 48 -15.16 1.02 -3.68
C ASP A 48 -14.36 0.90 -2.38
N GLU A 49 -13.19 0.28 -2.43
CA GLU A 49 -12.31 0.14 -1.26
C GLU A 49 -10.91 -0.22 -1.72
N ALA A 50 -9.89 0.24 -0.98
CA ALA A 50 -8.50 -0.11 -1.24
C ALA A 50 -7.88 -0.77 -0.02
N PHE A 51 -6.97 -1.70 -0.27
CA PHE A 51 -6.16 -2.37 0.75
C PHE A 51 -4.70 -2.14 0.43
N ILE A 52 -3.93 -1.64 1.40
CA ILE A 52 -2.49 -1.50 1.24
C ILE A 52 -1.81 -2.53 2.12
N VAL A 53 -1.00 -3.41 1.51
CA VAL A 53 -0.32 -4.50 2.20
C VAL A 53 1.09 -4.05 2.52
N THR A 54 1.46 -4.10 3.79
CA THR A 54 2.78 -3.71 4.25
C THR A 54 3.33 -4.74 5.23
N ASN A 55 4.51 -4.48 5.77
CA ASN A 55 5.22 -5.35 6.69
C ASN A 55 5.16 -4.83 8.12
N GLU A 56 5.66 -5.63 9.08
CA GLU A 56 5.63 -5.30 10.49
C GLU A 56 6.41 -4.01 10.79
N LYS A 57 7.50 -3.78 10.08
CA LYS A 57 8.33 -2.59 10.30
C LYS A 57 7.59 -1.29 10.00
N PHE A 58 6.78 -1.27 8.94
CA PHE A 58 6.17 -0.05 8.44
C PHE A 58 4.66 0.04 8.62
N ALA A 59 4.03 -0.97 9.22
CA ALA A 59 2.58 -0.96 9.41
C ALA A 59 2.10 0.30 10.13
N GLY A 60 2.80 0.72 11.18
CA GLY A 60 2.45 1.93 11.92
C GLY A 60 2.55 3.20 11.09
N HIS A 61 3.53 3.27 10.17
CA HIS A 61 3.67 4.40 9.26
C HIS A 61 2.46 4.52 8.32
N PHE A 62 2.02 3.39 7.76
CA PHE A 62 0.85 3.39 6.88
C PHE A 62 -0.45 3.65 7.62
N GLU A 63 -0.58 3.15 8.85
CA GLU A 63 -1.75 3.45 9.68
C GLU A 63 -1.86 4.95 9.96
N ALA A 64 -0.74 5.60 10.32
CA ALA A 64 -0.71 7.03 10.55
C ALA A 64 -1.05 7.81 9.26
N TRP A 65 -0.49 7.39 8.12
CA TRP A 65 -0.81 8.00 6.84
C TRP A 65 -2.28 7.86 6.49
N ALA A 66 -2.85 6.66 6.66
CA ALA A 66 -4.26 6.40 6.35
C ALA A 66 -5.20 7.27 7.19
N GLY A 67 -4.82 7.52 8.45
CA GLY A 67 -5.62 8.36 9.35
C GLY A 67 -5.58 9.85 9.04
N ARG A 68 -4.55 10.32 8.32
CA ARG A 68 -4.38 11.75 8.03
C ARG A 68 -4.49 12.11 6.55
N ARG A 69 -4.66 11.11 5.68
CA ARG A 69 -4.65 11.36 4.24
C ARG A 69 -5.85 12.21 3.81
N ASP A 70 -5.62 13.02 2.77
CA ASP A 70 -6.67 13.77 2.10
C ASP A 70 -7.35 12.85 1.07
N SER A 71 -8.67 12.68 1.18
CA SER A 71 -9.43 11.80 0.29
C SER A 71 -9.89 12.47 -1.00
N SER A 72 -9.47 13.71 -1.27
CA SER A 72 -9.93 14.45 -2.46
C SER A 72 -9.49 13.80 -3.77
N GLY A 73 -8.31 13.15 -3.81
CA GLY A 73 -7.80 12.47 -5.00
C GLY A 73 -8.25 11.02 -5.13
N PHE A 74 -8.69 10.41 -4.04
CA PHE A 74 -9.18 9.03 -4.01
C PHE A 74 -10.14 8.91 -2.84
N ALA A 75 -11.43 8.91 -3.12
CA ALA A 75 -12.48 8.96 -2.11
C ALA A 75 -12.73 7.66 -1.34
N PRO A 76 -12.58 6.46 -1.94
CA PRO A 76 -12.87 5.22 -1.21
C PRO A 76 -11.98 5.04 0.02
N PRO A 77 -12.46 4.29 1.04
CA PRO A 77 -11.64 4.02 2.22
C PRO A 77 -10.42 3.17 1.89
N VAL A 78 -9.33 3.39 2.63
CA VAL A 78 -8.08 2.64 2.49
C VAL A 78 -7.82 1.92 3.81
N ARG A 79 -7.66 0.60 3.73
CA ARG A 79 -7.34 -0.24 4.89
C ARG A 79 -5.90 -0.72 4.79
N VAL A 80 -5.21 -0.75 5.92
CA VAL A 80 -3.83 -1.24 6.00
C VAL A 80 -3.85 -2.70 6.45
N VAL A 81 -3.14 -3.55 5.71
CA VAL A 81 -3.00 -4.97 6.03
C VAL A 81 -1.52 -5.25 6.29
N ASN A 82 -1.21 -5.73 7.49
CA ASN A 82 0.15 -6.07 7.89
C ASN A 82 0.39 -7.55 7.60
N ASP A 83 1.39 -7.89 6.77
CA ASP A 83 1.73 -9.27 6.48
C ASP A 83 2.62 -9.90 7.55
N HIS A 84 3.01 -9.10 8.57
CA HIS A 84 3.83 -9.51 9.71
C HIS A 84 5.25 -9.97 9.37
N SER A 85 5.70 -9.79 8.12
CA SER A 85 7.09 -10.04 7.78
C SER A 85 7.99 -9.00 8.45
N THR A 86 9.17 -9.42 8.89
CA THR A 86 10.10 -8.57 9.65
C THR A 86 11.40 -8.28 8.92
N GLY A 87 11.64 -8.95 7.79
CA GLY A 87 12.83 -8.74 6.97
C GLY A 87 12.73 -9.48 5.66
N ASP A 88 13.75 -9.32 4.81
CA ASP A 88 13.74 -9.96 3.48
C ASP A 88 13.74 -11.48 3.55
N ASP A 89 14.24 -12.06 4.66
CA ASP A 89 14.35 -13.51 4.82
C ASP A 89 13.01 -14.19 5.14
N ASN A 90 11.99 -13.44 5.61
CA ASN A 90 10.67 -14.00 5.90
C ASN A 90 9.54 -13.27 5.18
N LYS A 91 9.86 -12.46 4.18
CA LYS A 91 8.82 -11.77 3.39
C LYS A 91 8.04 -12.78 2.56
N LEU A 92 6.74 -12.51 2.39
CA LEU A 92 5.84 -13.37 1.65
C LEU A 92 5.98 -13.22 0.12
N GLY A 93 6.54 -12.11 -0.34
CA GLY A 93 6.56 -11.76 -1.76
C GLY A 93 5.20 -11.24 -2.24
N ALA A 94 5.16 -10.74 -3.47
CA ALA A 94 3.95 -10.11 -4.00
C ALA A 94 2.76 -11.07 -4.07
N ILE A 95 2.98 -12.31 -4.53
CA ILE A 95 1.91 -13.30 -4.64
C ILE A 95 1.42 -13.74 -3.26
N GLY A 96 2.32 -13.93 -2.31
CA GLY A 96 1.96 -14.27 -0.93
C GLY A 96 1.14 -13.18 -0.26
N ASP A 97 1.54 -11.92 -0.45
CA ASP A 97 0.81 -10.76 0.09
C ASP A 97 -0.58 -10.64 -0.53
N LEU A 98 -0.69 -10.82 -1.85
CA LEU A 98 -1.97 -10.80 -2.53
C LEU A 98 -2.90 -11.89 -1.98
N HIS A 99 -2.40 -13.11 -1.84
CA HIS A 99 -3.17 -14.22 -1.28
C HIS A 99 -3.64 -13.91 0.15
N LEU A 100 -2.75 -13.35 0.97
CA LEU A 100 -3.07 -12.97 2.35
C LEU A 100 -4.25 -11.99 2.40
N VAL A 101 -4.22 -10.95 1.57
CA VAL A 101 -5.29 -9.94 1.54
C VAL A 101 -6.59 -10.55 1.08
N LEU A 102 -6.58 -11.31 -0.01
CA LEU A 102 -7.79 -11.93 -0.53
C LEU A 102 -8.45 -12.82 0.52
N LYS A 103 -7.64 -13.57 1.26
CA LYS A 103 -8.13 -14.52 2.25
C LYS A 103 -8.59 -13.83 3.54
N THR A 104 -7.76 -12.95 4.11
CA THR A 104 -8.03 -12.34 5.42
C THR A 104 -9.11 -11.29 5.37
N GLN A 105 -9.27 -10.59 4.25
CA GLN A 105 -10.29 -9.56 4.08
C GLN A 105 -11.56 -10.10 3.42
N GLY A 106 -11.60 -11.39 3.08
CA GLY A 106 -12.78 -12.01 2.51
C GLY A 106 -13.18 -11.42 1.17
N ILE A 107 -12.20 -11.07 0.32
CA ILE A 107 -12.48 -10.43 -0.95
C ILE A 107 -12.99 -11.45 -1.96
N ASP A 108 -14.21 -11.22 -2.46
CA ASP A 108 -14.84 -12.02 -3.51
C ASP A 108 -15.40 -11.05 -4.55
N ASP A 109 -14.49 -10.38 -5.25
CA ASP A 109 -14.82 -9.31 -6.18
C ASP A 109 -13.68 -9.17 -7.18
N ASP A 110 -13.91 -8.41 -8.24
CA ASP A 110 -12.84 -8.02 -9.17
C ASP A 110 -11.82 -7.15 -8.43
N VAL A 111 -10.55 -7.32 -8.75
CA VAL A 111 -9.47 -6.59 -8.09
C VAL A 111 -8.53 -5.96 -9.12
N ILE A 112 -7.99 -4.79 -8.76
CA ILE A 112 -6.85 -4.18 -9.43
C ILE A 112 -5.68 -4.26 -8.45
N VAL A 113 -4.53 -4.75 -8.92
CA VAL A 113 -3.32 -4.87 -8.10
C VAL A 113 -2.26 -3.93 -8.65
N VAL A 114 -1.73 -3.07 -7.79
CA VAL A 114 -0.67 -2.13 -8.17
C VAL A 114 0.45 -2.16 -7.13
N ALA A 115 1.64 -1.74 -7.54
CA ALA A 115 2.74 -1.50 -6.61
C ALA A 115 2.61 -0.10 -6.02
N GLY A 116 2.85 0.03 -4.72
CA GLY A 116 2.67 1.31 -4.01
C GLY A 116 3.67 2.39 -4.39
N ASP A 117 4.72 2.03 -5.09
CA ASP A 117 5.78 2.94 -5.55
C ASP A 117 5.81 3.12 -7.07
N ASN A 118 4.75 2.74 -7.75
CA ASN A 118 4.66 2.80 -9.21
C ASN A 118 3.94 4.09 -9.62
N LEU A 119 4.71 5.06 -10.04
CA LEU A 119 4.17 6.34 -10.52
C LEU A 119 3.98 6.32 -12.03
#